data_f42155690940cf0ecdfdeb4e8c0a8c5a
#
_entry.id   f42155690940cf0ecdfdeb4e8c0a8c5a
#
_cell.length_a   1.000
_cell.length_b   1.000
_cell.length_c   1.000
_cell.angle_alpha   90.00
_cell.angle_beta   90.00
_cell.angle_gamma   90.00
#
_symmetry.space_group_name_H-M   'P 1'
#
loop_
_entity.id
_entity.type
_entity.pdbx_description
1 polymer ?
#
loop_
_entity_poly.entity_id
_entity_poly.type
_entity_poly.pdbx_seq_one_letter_code
_entity_poly.pdbx_strand_id
1 'polypeptide(L)'
;MGDGLVQRSGTVWLNCTSRDWYSLPRICHTITFEETLHVADSRLPNFRNLAPAQRLSALAAQAGLTADEQALLSRPGALELARADGMIENVIGTFELPLGVAGNFQINGRDVLVPMAVEEPSVVAAASYMAKLARGCGGFETSSTLPLMRAQVQVLGLGDPQGARLALLRERERILELANGRDKVLIELGGGCRDIEVHVFPDTPRGPMLVMHLIVDVRDAMGANTVNTMAEAVAPLVESITGGRVRLRILSNLADLRLARARVRLTAQALDTQERSGAEIIEGVLDAYTFAAIDPYRAATHNKGIMNGIDPVIVATGNDWRAIEAGAHAYACRDGRYTSLTHWEKDGSGALVGTLEMPMPVGLVGGATKTHPLARLALKLLDVSSAQELGEVAVAVGLAQNLGALRALATEGIQRGHMALHARNIALTAGATGAEVDAIARRMAQEHDVRTDRALALLAELRQTA
;
A
#
# COMPACT_ATOMS: atom_id res chain seq x y z
N MET A 1 27.29 -14.30 -31.15
CA MET A 1 26.38 -15.30 -31.71
C MET A 1 25.34 -15.59 -30.66
N GLY A 2 24.13 -15.23 -30.72
CA GLY A 2 23.18 -14.90 -31.75
C GLY A 2 21.83 -14.96 -31.06
N ASP A 3 21.17 -13.90 -31.17
CA ASP A 3 19.80 -13.58 -30.90
C ASP A 3 18.78 -14.69 -31.02
N GLY A 4 17.79 -14.62 -30.14
CA GLY A 4 16.57 -15.43 -30.18
C GLY A 4 15.38 -14.69 -29.61
N LEU A 5 14.92 -13.63 -30.27
CA LEU A 5 13.56 -13.09 -30.08
C LEU A 5 12.56 -14.12 -30.62
N VAL A 6 11.80 -14.75 -29.75
CA VAL A 6 10.67 -15.59 -30.16
C VAL A 6 9.38 -14.74 -30.04
N GLN A 7 8.95 -14.20 -31.17
CA GLN A 7 7.57 -13.77 -31.38
C GLN A 7 6.65 -15.00 -31.37
N ARG A 8 5.72 -15.05 -30.42
CA ARG A 8 4.56 -15.96 -30.50
C ARG A 8 3.29 -15.14 -30.58
N SER A 9 2.80 -14.96 -31.80
CA SER A 9 1.43 -14.55 -32.11
C SER A 9 0.52 -15.76 -31.96
N GLY A 10 -0.34 -15.77 -30.93
CA GLY A 10 -1.39 -16.78 -30.75
C GLY A 10 -2.75 -16.20 -31.12
N THR A 11 -3.32 -16.66 -32.25
CA THR A 11 -4.72 -16.35 -32.61
C THR A 11 -5.62 -17.40 -31.96
N VAL A 12 -6.47 -16.99 -31.03
CA VAL A 12 -7.50 -17.85 -30.44
C VAL A 12 -8.81 -17.60 -31.18
N TRP A 13 -9.34 -18.63 -31.84
CA TRP A 13 -10.67 -18.60 -32.46
C TRP A 13 -11.71 -19.00 -31.43
N LEU A 14 -12.62 -18.08 -31.07
CA LEU A 14 -13.82 -18.40 -30.31
C LEU A 14 -14.95 -18.72 -31.29
N ASN A 15 -15.35 -19.99 -31.37
CA ASN A 15 -16.55 -20.43 -32.08
C ASN A 15 -17.80 -20.06 -31.26
N CYS A 16 -18.56 -19.08 -31.71
CA CYS A 16 -19.92 -18.85 -31.26
C CYS A 16 -20.90 -19.50 -32.22
N THR A 17 -21.51 -20.61 -31.80
CA THR A 17 -22.67 -21.17 -32.47
C THR A 17 -23.93 -20.74 -31.72
N SER A 18 -24.72 -19.81 -32.27
CA SER A 18 -26.17 -19.75 -32.11
C SER A 18 -26.81 -18.85 -33.18
N ARG A 19 -27.96 -19.26 -33.62
CA ARG A 19 -28.71 -18.85 -34.82
C ARG A 19 -29.33 -17.46 -34.72
N ASP A 20 -29.34 -16.81 -35.89
CA ASP A 20 -30.31 -15.83 -36.42
C ASP A 20 -30.67 -14.59 -35.58
N TRP A 21 -30.35 -13.40 -36.13
CA TRP A 21 -31.30 -12.33 -36.48
C TRP A 21 -30.54 -11.10 -37.09
N TYR A 22 -30.93 -10.76 -38.33
CA TYR A 22 -30.78 -9.52 -39.12
C TYR A 22 -29.46 -8.75 -39.17
N SER A 23 -28.94 -8.70 -40.38
CA SER A 23 -27.97 -7.81 -41.05
C SER A 23 -27.74 -6.42 -40.42
N LEU A 24 -26.54 -6.26 -39.82
CA LEU A 24 -25.84 -4.98 -39.72
C LEU A 24 -24.35 -5.19 -40.10
N PRO A 25 -23.66 -4.18 -40.66
CA PRO A 25 -22.30 -4.35 -41.14
C PRO A 25 -21.34 -4.62 -39.99
N ARG A 26 -20.57 -5.71 -40.09
CA ARG A 26 -19.49 -6.06 -39.15
C ARG A 26 -18.39 -5.02 -39.20
N ILE A 27 -18.34 -4.12 -38.25
CA ILE A 27 -17.14 -3.35 -37.93
C ILE A 27 -16.25 -4.26 -37.09
N CYS A 28 -15.25 -4.88 -37.73
CA CYS A 28 -14.19 -5.56 -37.04
C CYS A 28 -13.30 -4.49 -36.36
N HIS A 29 -13.53 -4.19 -35.09
CA HIS A 29 -12.53 -3.53 -34.30
C HIS A 29 -11.45 -4.54 -33.94
N THR A 30 -10.29 -4.41 -34.57
CA THR A 30 -9.07 -5.06 -34.12
C THR A 30 -8.69 -4.40 -32.79
N ILE A 31 -9.01 -5.06 -31.68
CA ILE A 31 -8.47 -4.66 -30.38
C ILE A 31 -7.02 -5.13 -30.40
N THR A 32 -6.10 -4.22 -30.67
CA THR A 32 -4.68 -4.41 -30.39
C THR A 32 -4.55 -4.34 -28.86
N PHE A 33 -4.33 -5.50 -28.23
CA PHE A 33 -3.77 -5.53 -26.90
C PHE A 33 -2.35 -4.95 -27.02
N GLU A 34 -2.12 -3.74 -26.50
CA GLU A 34 -0.77 -3.33 -26.15
C GLU A 34 -0.26 -4.35 -25.14
N GLU A 35 0.78 -5.10 -25.50
CA GLU A 35 1.50 -5.96 -24.58
C GLU A 35 1.97 -5.08 -23.42
N THR A 36 1.37 -5.24 -22.26
CA THR A 36 1.89 -4.68 -21.01
C THR A 36 3.28 -5.27 -20.83
N LEU A 37 4.29 -4.42 -20.90
CA LEU A 37 5.69 -4.78 -20.65
C LEU A 37 5.82 -5.07 -19.14
N HIS A 38 5.58 -6.31 -18.72
CA HIS A 38 5.82 -6.72 -17.36
C HIS A 38 7.31 -6.63 -17.01
N VAL A 39 7.61 -6.20 -15.80
CA VAL A 39 8.97 -6.21 -15.27
C VAL A 39 9.51 -7.64 -15.35
N ALA A 40 10.49 -7.85 -16.21
CA ALA A 40 11.03 -9.20 -16.48
C ALA A 40 11.79 -9.77 -15.26
N ASP A 41 12.39 -8.92 -14.45
CA ASP A 41 13.15 -9.31 -13.26
C ASP A 41 13.19 -8.15 -12.24
N SER A 42 12.75 -8.37 -11.02
CA SER A 42 12.79 -7.38 -9.93
C SER A 42 14.10 -7.40 -9.13
N ARG A 43 15.04 -8.28 -9.46
CA ARG A 43 16.36 -8.32 -8.83
C ARG A 43 17.19 -7.14 -9.29
N LEU A 44 17.72 -6.40 -8.33
CA LEU A 44 18.60 -5.25 -8.54
C LEU A 44 19.97 -5.54 -7.90
N PRO A 45 20.84 -6.34 -8.58
CA PRO A 45 22.10 -6.76 -7.97
C PRO A 45 23.01 -5.55 -7.71
N ASN A 46 23.62 -5.53 -6.52
CA ASN A 46 24.54 -4.48 -6.09
C ASN A 46 23.97 -3.03 -6.11
N PHE A 47 22.66 -2.87 -6.26
CA PHE A 47 21.98 -1.59 -6.46
C PHE A 47 22.29 -0.56 -5.36
N ARG A 48 22.36 -1.01 -4.10
CA ARG A 48 22.67 -0.15 -2.95
C ARG A 48 24.03 0.55 -3.07
N ASN A 49 25.02 -0.09 -3.70
CA ASN A 49 26.39 0.40 -3.81
C ASN A 49 26.59 1.33 -5.02
N LEU A 50 25.61 1.44 -5.91
CA LEU A 50 25.64 2.32 -7.07
C LEU A 50 25.39 3.78 -6.65
N ALA A 51 25.94 4.74 -7.40
CA ALA A 51 25.57 6.14 -7.28
C ALA A 51 24.13 6.37 -7.76
N PRO A 52 23.42 7.43 -7.32
CA PRO A 52 22.02 7.67 -7.71
C PRO A 52 21.77 7.66 -9.22
N ALA A 53 22.62 8.29 -10.00
CA ALA A 53 22.51 8.28 -11.48
C ALA A 53 22.64 6.87 -12.09
N GLN A 54 23.55 6.05 -11.52
CA GLN A 54 23.71 4.65 -11.98
C GLN A 54 22.53 3.79 -11.58
N ARG A 55 21.93 4.03 -10.39
CA ARG A 55 20.69 3.37 -9.97
C ARG A 55 19.55 3.70 -10.92
N LEU A 56 19.40 4.98 -11.29
CA LEU A 56 18.38 5.42 -12.23
C LEU A 56 18.55 4.74 -13.59
N SER A 57 19.79 4.68 -14.11
CA SER A 57 20.06 4.01 -15.39
C SER A 57 19.74 2.52 -15.34
N ALA A 58 20.11 1.82 -14.26
CA ALA A 58 19.80 0.41 -14.07
C ALA A 58 18.28 0.17 -13.96
N LEU A 59 17.57 1.01 -13.20
CA LEU A 59 16.12 0.95 -13.08
C LEU A 59 15.43 1.21 -14.43
N ALA A 60 15.91 2.21 -15.17
CA ALA A 60 15.35 2.60 -16.46
C ALA A 60 15.45 1.46 -17.49
N ALA A 61 16.60 0.77 -17.52
CA ALA A 61 16.78 -0.40 -18.39
C ALA A 61 15.82 -1.55 -18.03
N GLN A 62 15.52 -1.74 -16.75
CA GLN A 62 14.69 -2.83 -16.27
C GLN A 62 13.19 -2.56 -16.39
N ALA A 63 12.79 -1.31 -16.18
CA ALA A 63 11.38 -0.87 -16.19
C ALA A 63 10.97 -0.14 -17.47
N GLY A 64 11.82 -0.09 -18.50
CA GLY A 64 11.52 0.55 -19.78
C GLY A 64 11.20 2.04 -19.66
N LEU A 65 11.92 2.79 -18.78
CA LEU A 65 11.67 4.21 -18.60
C LEU A 65 12.17 5.03 -19.78
N THR A 66 11.33 5.92 -20.27
CA THR A 66 11.68 6.89 -21.34
C THR A 66 12.71 7.91 -20.86
N ALA A 67 13.34 8.65 -21.77
CA ALA A 67 14.27 9.72 -21.44
C ALA A 67 13.61 10.83 -20.60
N ASP A 68 12.35 11.19 -20.89
CA ASP A 68 11.60 12.20 -20.14
C ASP A 68 11.29 11.74 -18.71
N GLU A 69 10.95 10.46 -18.52
CA GLU A 69 10.72 9.87 -17.19
C GLU A 69 12.01 9.81 -16.37
N GLN A 70 13.14 9.50 -16.99
CA GLN A 70 14.44 9.56 -16.35
C GLN A 70 14.82 11.00 -15.97
N ALA A 71 14.58 11.96 -16.86
CA ALA A 71 14.79 13.39 -16.60
C ALA A 71 13.91 13.87 -15.43
N LEU A 72 12.66 13.40 -15.33
CA LEU A 72 11.76 13.71 -14.22
C LEU A 72 12.30 13.20 -12.88
N LEU A 73 12.85 11.99 -12.82
CA LEU A 73 13.43 11.39 -11.61
C LEU A 73 14.78 11.99 -11.20
N SER A 74 15.54 12.53 -12.16
CA SER A 74 16.88 13.04 -11.91
C SER A 74 16.93 14.50 -11.40
N ARG A 75 15.82 15.23 -11.53
CA ARG A 75 15.75 16.65 -11.15
C ARG A 75 15.04 16.87 -9.81
N PRO A 76 15.50 17.78 -8.93
CA PRO A 76 14.72 18.30 -7.83
C PRO A 76 13.47 19.03 -8.34
N GLY A 77 12.40 19.13 -7.53
CA GLY A 77 11.22 19.90 -7.87
C GLY A 77 10.39 19.27 -9.00
N ALA A 78 10.28 17.95 -9.02
CA ALA A 78 9.44 17.24 -9.99
C ALA A 78 7.96 17.66 -9.95
N LEU A 79 7.48 18.14 -8.79
CA LEU A 79 6.18 18.79 -8.63
C LEU A 79 6.36 20.32 -8.78
N GLU A 80 6.04 20.84 -9.96
CA GLU A 80 6.11 22.26 -10.25
C GLU A 80 5.18 23.08 -9.35
N LEU A 81 5.63 24.26 -8.92
CA LEU A 81 4.91 25.12 -7.96
C LEU A 81 3.48 25.46 -8.43
N ALA A 82 3.31 25.79 -9.71
CA ALA A 82 1.99 26.05 -10.27
C ALA A 82 1.02 24.87 -10.20
N ARG A 83 1.57 23.63 -10.28
CA ARG A 83 0.77 22.41 -10.10
C ARG A 83 0.45 22.18 -8.63
N ALA A 84 1.41 22.42 -7.74
CA ALA A 84 1.21 22.29 -6.31
C ALA A 84 0.15 23.27 -5.80
N ASP A 85 0.14 24.51 -6.31
CA ASP A 85 -0.85 25.55 -5.99
C ASP A 85 -2.29 25.16 -6.40
N GLY A 86 -2.42 24.32 -7.43
CA GLY A 86 -3.71 23.74 -7.82
C GLY A 86 -4.11 22.49 -7.02
N MET A 87 -3.26 21.97 -6.13
CA MET A 87 -3.56 20.77 -5.34
C MET A 87 -4.06 21.08 -3.93
N ILE A 88 -3.55 22.14 -3.30
CA ILE A 88 -3.94 22.60 -1.96
C ILE A 88 -3.93 24.13 -1.90
N GLU A 89 -4.55 24.69 -0.85
CA GLU A 89 -4.60 26.13 -0.60
C GLU A 89 -3.28 26.65 -0.01
N ASN A 90 -3.01 27.94 -0.24
CA ASN A 90 -1.92 28.71 0.40
C ASN A 90 -0.52 28.10 0.20
N VAL A 91 -0.25 27.58 -0.98
CA VAL A 91 1.05 26.97 -1.31
C VAL A 91 2.18 27.98 -1.24
N ILE A 92 3.25 27.64 -0.51
CA ILE A 92 4.48 28.43 -0.40
C ILE A 92 5.70 27.71 -0.99
N GLY A 93 5.56 26.42 -1.34
CA GLY A 93 6.64 25.58 -1.86
C GLY A 93 6.24 24.13 -1.90
N THR A 94 7.19 23.26 -2.23
CA THR A 94 7.03 21.80 -2.19
C THR A 94 7.93 21.22 -1.10
N PHE A 95 7.46 20.15 -0.45
CA PHE A 95 8.24 19.38 0.49
C PHE A 95 8.60 18.04 -0.12
N GLU A 96 9.89 17.76 -0.30
CA GLU A 96 10.39 16.59 -0.99
C GLU A 96 10.73 15.47 -0.01
N LEU A 97 10.22 14.25 -0.29
CA LEU A 97 10.63 13.02 0.36
C LEU A 97 11.57 12.23 -0.56
N PRO A 98 12.59 11.52 -0.02
CA PRO A 98 13.37 10.59 -0.80
C PRO A 98 12.49 9.50 -1.43
N LEU A 99 12.71 9.21 -2.71
CA LEU A 99 12.05 8.13 -3.44
C LEU A 99 13.05 7.01 -3.70
N GLY A 100 12.86 5.88 -3.05
CA GLY A 100 13.64 4.65 -3.26
C GLY A 100 12.84 3.60 -4.04
N VAL A 101 13.51 2.52 -4.42
CA VAL A 101 12.88 1.34 -5.03
C VAL A 101 13.31 0.09 -4.29
N ALA A 102 12.34 -0.69 -3.79
CA ALA A 102 12.59 -2.01 -3.27
C ALA A 102 12.49 -3.04 -4.40
N GLY A 103 13.53 -3.87 -4.50
CA GLY A 103 13.62 -4.97 -5.45
C GLY A 103 13.36 -6.32 -4.83
N ASN A 104 13.56 -7.37 -5.63
CA ASN A 104 13.40 -8.79 -5.30
C ASN A 104 11.95 -9.25 -5.03
N PHE A 105 10.96 -8.37 -5.05
CA PHE A 105 9.58 -8.80 -4.85
C PHE A 105 9.13 -9.73 -5.97
N GLN A 106 8.57 -10.85 -5.57
CA GLN A 106 7.82 -11.77 -6.41
C GLN A 106 6.46 -11.97 -5.76
N ILE A 107 5.41 -11.55 -6.45
CA ILE A 107 4.02 -11.55 -5.94
C ILE A 107 3.16 -12.31 -6.93
N ASN A 108 2.50 -13.37 -6.47
CA ASN A 108 1.72 -14.29 -7.33
C ASN A 108 2.51 -14.75 -8.57
N GLY A 109 3.82 -15.00 -8.39
CA GLY A 109 4.72 -15.42 -9.47
C GLY A 109 5.23 -14.30 -10.37
N ARG A 110 4.72 -13.06 -10.25
CA ARG A 110 5.14 -11.89 -11.02
C ARG A 110 6.22 -11.09 -10.28
N ASP A 111 7.22 -10.64 -10.99
CA ASP A 111 8.26 -9.75 -10.48
C ASP A 111 7.74 -8.31 -10.41
N VAL A 112 7.98 -7.65 -9.26
CA VAL A 112 7.50 -6.29 -9.01
C VAL A 112 8.62 -5.41 -8.47
N LEU A 113 8.83 -4.26 -9.08
CA LEU A 113 9.67 -3.19 -8.56
C LEU A 113 8.80 -2.23 -7.74
N VAL A 114 9.14 -2.01 -6.48
CA VAL A 114 8.28 -1.27 -5.55
C VAL A 114 8.86 0.11 -5.24
N PRO A 115 8.31 1.20 -5.80
CA PRO A 115 8.68 2.55 -5.41
C PRO A 115 8.17 2.86 -4.00
N MET A 116 9.04 3.48 -3.20
CA MET A 116 8.80 3.80 -1.80
C MET A 116 9.27 5.22 -1.49
N ALA A 117 8.34 6.11 -1.13
CA ALA A 117 8.64 7.46 -0.69
C ALA A 117 8.70 7.52 0.84
N VAL A 118 9.88 7.71 1.42
CA VAL A 118 10.09 7.61 2.87
C VAL A 118 11.37 8.33 3.30
N GLU A 119 11.34 8.93 4.48
CA GLU A 119 12.48 9.60 5.11
C GLU A 119 13.30 8.67 6.04
N GLU A 120 12.68 7.58 6.53
CA GLU A 120 13.28 6.69 7.52
C GLU A 120 14.32 5.75 6.86
N PRO A 121 15.56 5.74 7.33
CA PRO A 121 16.57 4.82 6.82
C PRO A 121 16.22 3.36 7.16
N SER A 122 16.75 2.43 6.39
CA SER A 122 16.57 0.97 6.50
C SER A 122 15.26 0.42 5.94
N VAL A 123 14.19 1.19 5.79
CA VAL A 123 12.87 0.70 5.36
C VAL A 123 12.96 0.01 4.00
N VAL A 124 13.46 0.70 2.98
CA VAL A 124 13.60 0.13 1.62
C VAL A 124 14.54 -1.07 1.58
N ALA A 125 15.62 -1.01 2.37
CA ALA A 125 16.60 -2.10 2.44
C ALA A 125 16.02 -3.34 3.12
N ALA A 126 15.27 -3.17 4.22
CA ALA A 126 14.62 -4.28 4.93
C ALA A 126 13.57 -4.96 4.05
N ALA A 127 12.69 -4.19 3.41
CA ALA A 127 11.71 -4.72 2.48
C ALA A 127 12.37 -5.54 1.35
N SER A 128 13.39 -4.97 0.69
CA SER A 128 14.11 -5.65 -0.38
C SER A 128 14.83 -6.93 0.08
N TYR A 129 15.38 -6.92 1.29
CA TYR A 129 16.09 -8.09 1.83
C TYR A 129 15.12 -9.20 2.20
N MET A 130 14.01 -8.89 2.85
CA MET A 130 12.99 -9.90 3.16
C MET A 130 12.34 -10.45 1.89
N ALA A 131 12.10 -9.59 0.89
CA ALA A 131 11.62 -10.03 -0.42
C ALA A 131 12.61 -11.00 -1.11
N LYS A 132 13.93 -10.77 -0.96
CA LYS A 132 14.95 -11.69 -1.47
C LYS A 132 14.88 -13.07 -0.81
N LEU A 133 14.67 -13.14 0.51
CA LEU A 133 14.51 -14.40 1.23
C LEU A 133 13.22 -15.11 0.82
N ALA A 134 12.11 -14.37 0.77
CA ALA A 134 10.81 -14.88 0.35
C ALA A 134 10.85 -15.44 -1.08
N ARG A 135 11.50 -14.73 -2.01
CA ARG A 135 11.67 -15.16 -3.40
C ARG A 135 12.30 -16.56 -3.52
N GLY A 136 13.29 -16.87 -2.68
CA GLY A 136 13.91 -18.21 -2.62
C GLY A 136 12.94 -19.31 -2.18
N CYS A 137 11.78 -18.94 -1.63
CA CYS A 137 10.74 -19.85 -1.14
C CYS A 137 9.41 -19.74 -1.91
N GLY A 138 9.40 -19.08 -3.09
CA GLY A 138 8.20 -18.92 -3.93
C GLY A 138 7.57 -17.54 -3.91
N GLY A 139 8.10 -16.58 -3.13
CA GLY A 139 7.61 -15.20 -3.07
C GLY A 139 6.42 -15.02 -2.14
N PHE A 140 5.58 -14.03 -2.47
CA PHE A 140 4.35 -13.71 -1.74
C PHE A 140 3.13 -14.18 -2.53
N GLU A 141 2.17 -14.76 -1.83
CA GLU A 141 0.83 -15.04 -2.33
C GLU A 141 -0.11 -13.93 -1.83
N THR A 142 -0.89 -13.33 -2.72
CA THR A 142 -1.81 -12.24 -2.37
C THR A 142 -3.20 -12.46 -2.95
N SER A 143 -4.19 -11.87 -2.31
CA SER A 143 -5.57 -11.81 -2.78
C SER A 143 -6.28 -10.60 -2.18
N SER A 144 -7.40 -10.21 -2.78
CA SER A 144 -8.23 -9.12 -2.28
C SER A 144 -9.71 -9.44 -2.39
N THR A 145 -10.53 -8.72 -1.61
CA THR A 145 -11.98 -8.75 -1.74
C THR A 145 -12.44 -7.80 -2.85
N LEU A 146 -13.73 -7.77 -3.13
CA LEU A 146 -14.32 -6.74 -3.99
C LEU A 146 -14.05 -5.35 -3.41
N PRO A 147 -13.92 -4.31 -4.25
CA PRO A 147 -13.59 -2.95 -3.83
C PRO A 147 -14.81 -2.22 -3.24
N LEU A 148 -15.35 -2.74 -2.15
CA LEU A 148 -16.56 -2.24 -1.50
C LEU A 148 -16.23 -1.22 -0.41
N MET A 149 -16.80 -0.02 -0.55
CA MET A 149 -16.68 1.07 0.44
C MET A 149 -18.01 1.26 1.15
N ARG A 150 -17.96 1.77 2.39
CA ARG A 150 -19.11 2.13 3.21
C ARG A 150 -19.31 3.64 3.24
N ALA A 151 -20.56 4.10 3.01
CA ALA A 151 -20.97 5.44 3.36
C ALA A 151 -22.04 5.36 4.45
N GLN A 152 -21.98 6.23 5.44
CA GLN A 152 -22.88 6.27 6.58
C GLN A 152 -23.87 7.44 6.45
N VAL A 153 -25.16 7.14 6.67
CA VAL A 153 -26.24 8.13 6.77
C VAL A 153 -26.81 8.06 8.18
N GLN A 154 -26.58 9.09 8.98
CA GLN A 154 -27.04 9.17 10.37
C GLN A 154 -28.43 9.78 10.42
N VAL A 155 -29.38 9.10 11.08
CA VAL A 155 -30.77 9.53 11.28
C VAL A 155 -31.06 9.71 12.77
N LEU A 156 -31.58 10.86 13.12
CA LEU A 156 -31.95 11.27 14.49
C LEU A 156 -33.43 11.65 14.60
N GLY A 157 -33.94 11.72 15.83
CA GLY A 157 -35.31 12.17 16.10
C GLY A 157 -36.39 11.15 15.75
N LEU A 158 -36.06 9.86 15.91
CA LEU A 158 -36.93 8.74 15.58
C LEU A 158 -37.85 8.38 16.78
N GLY A 159 -39.16 8.32 16.54
CA GLY A 159 -40.12 7.81 17.52
C GLY A 159 -40.14 6.28 17.57
N ASP A 160 -39.92 5.61 16.45
CA ASP A 160 -39.86 4.14 16.32
C ASP A 160 -38.61 3.76 15.46
N PRO A 161 -37.43 3.61 16.07
CA PRO A 161 -36.22 3.26 15.34
C PRO A 161 -36.26 1.90 14.64
N GLN A 162 -36.96 0.91 15.20
CA GLN A 162 -37.09 -0.42 14.61
C GLN A 162 -38.07 -0.41 13.41
N GLY A 163 -39.15 0.32 13.52
CA GLY A 163 -40.07 0.55 12.37
C GLY A 163 -39.35 1.30 11.25
N ALA A 164 -38.55 2.33 11.56
CA ALA A 164 -37.74 3.06 10.60
C ALA A 164 -36.72 2.15 9.89
N ARG A 165 -36.05 1.25 10.65
CA ARG A 165 -35.16 0.24 10.07
C ARG A 165 -35.87 -0.66 9.08
N LEU A 166 -37.05 -1.20 9.44
CA LEU A 166 -37.82 -2.06 8.55
C LEU A 166 -38.33 -1.30 7.30
N ALA A 167 -38.71 -0.04 7.44
CA ALA A 167 -39.10 0.81 6.34
C ALA A 167 -37.98 1.03 5.33
N LEU A 168 -36.77 1.34 5.80
CA LEU A 168 -35.60 1.48 4.93
C LEU A 168 -35.24 0.18 4.19
N LEU A 169 -35.32 -0.97 4.87
CA LEU A 169 -35.02 -2.26 4.26
C LEU A 169 -36.09 -2.64 3.19
N ARG A 170 -37.34 -2.24 3.36
CA ARG A 170 -38.42 -2.41 2.32
C ARG A 170 -38.16 -1.55 1.10
N GLU A 171 -37.67 -0.34 1.28
CA GLU A 171 -37.36 0.62 0.20
C GLU A 171 -35.95 0.46 -0.37
N ARG A 172 -35.26 -0.65 -0.06
CA ARG A 172 -33.88 -0.91 -0.46
C ARG A 172 -33.62 -0.63 -1.94
N GLU A 173 -34.44 -1.24 -2.83
CA GLU A 173 -34.23 -1.10 -4.28
C GLU A 173 -34.32 0.36 -4.73
N ARG A 174 -35.28 1.12 -4.19
CA ARG A 174 -35.47 2.53 -4.51
C ARG A 174 -34.28 3.39 -4.03
N ILE A 175 -33.71 3.05 -2.87
CA ILE A 175 -32.50 3.70 -2.34
C ILE A 175 -31.30 3.42 -3.26
N LEU A 176 -31.13 2.15 -3.69
CA LEU A 176 -30.07 1.75 -4.61
C LEU A 176 -30.18 2.45 -5.97
N GLU A 177 -31.38 2.50 -6.55
CA GLU A 177 -31.63 3.22 -7.81
C GLU A 177 -31.25 4.70 -7.72
N LEU A 178 -31.65 5.37 -6.64
CA LEU A 178 -31.35 6.79 -6.43
C LEU A 178 -29.86 7.03 -6.25
N ALA A 179 -29.15 6.18 -5.48
CA ALA A 179 -27.72 6.24 -5.31
C ALA A 179 -26.98 6.04 -6.64
N ASN A 180 -27.34 4.99 -7.38
CA ASN A 180 -26.71 4.61 -8.64
C ASN A 180 -26.97 5.64 -9.76
N GLY A 181 -28.08 6.36 -9.70
CA GLY A 181 -28.37 7.45 -10.63
C GLY A 181 -27.38 8.63 -10.58
N ARG A 182 -26.49 8.68 -9.59
CA ARG A 182 -25.53 9.78 -9.38
C ARG A 182 -24.20 9.61 -10.10
N ASP A 183 -23.82 8.39 -10.43
CA ASP A 183 -22.53 8.12 -11.09
C ASP A 183 -22.71 7.09 -12.21
N LYS A 184 -23.10 7.61 -13.38
CA LYS A 184 -23.32 6.77 -14.58
C LYS A 184 -22.04 6.09 -15.04
N VAL A 185 -20.90 6.78 -14.93
CA VAL A 185 -19.60 6.23 -15.35
C VAL A 185 -19.24 5.02 -14.48
N LEU A 186 -19.43 5.12 -13.17
CA LEU A 186 -19.16 4.00 -12.28
C LEU A 186 -20.07 2.80 -12.61
N ILE A 187 -21.35 3.05 -12.93
CA ILE A 187 -22.30 1.99 -13.31
C ILE A 187 -21.87 1.32 -14.63
N GLU A 188 -21.47 2.09 -15.63
CA GLU A 188 -20.97 1.58 -16.92
C GLU A 188 -19.70 0.73 -16.74
N LEU A 189 -18.85 1.06 -15.76
CA LEU A 189 -17.68 0.26 -15.36
C LEU A 189 -18.04 -0.97 -14.52
N GLY A 190 -19.32 -1.22 -14.28
CA GLY A 190 -19.81 -2.35 -13.49
C GLY A 190 -19.71 -2.16 -11.98
N GLY A 191 -19.48 -0.94 -11.50
CA GLY A 191 -19.53 -0.55 -10.08
C GLY A 191 -20.92 -0.15 -9.60
N GLY A 192 -20.98 0.62 -8.50
CA GLY A 192 -22.20 1.21 -7.95
C GLY A 192 -22.64 0.66 -6.59
N CYS A 193 -23.70 1.22 -6.04
CA CYS A 193 -24.28 0.81 -4.77
C CYS A 193 -24.91 -0.58 -4.92
N ARG A 194 -24.48 -1.52 -4.07
CA ARG A 194 -24.85 -2.94 -4.13
C ARG A 194 -25.86 -3.33 -3.07
N ASP A 195 -25.76 -2.70 -1.90
CA ASP A 195 -26.60 -3.05 -0.77
C ASP A 195 -26.70 -1.91 0.25
N ILE A 196 -27.58 -2.08 1.23
CA ILE A 196 -27.67 -1.26 2.43
C ILE A 196 -27.61 -2.14 3.67
N GLU A 197 -26.98 -1.61 4.72
CA GLU A 197 -27.05 -2.16 6.07
C GLU A 197 -27.68 -1.10 6.98
N VAL A 198 -28.52 -1.50 7.94
CA VAL A 198 -29.20 -0.56 8.83
C VAL A 198 -28.99 -0.97 10.28
N HIS A 199 -28.31 -0.11 11.03
CA HIS A 199 -27.94 -0.30 12.43
C HIS A 199 -28.75 0.63 13.31
N VAL A 200 -29.30 0.10 14.43
CA VAL A 200 -30.04 0.86 15.43
C VAL A 200 -29.22 0.92 16.70
N PHE A 201 -29.01 2.13 17.20
CA PHE A 201 -28.41 2.43 18.49
C PHE A 201 -29.53 2.98 19.41
N PRO A 202 -30.17 2.12 20.20
CA PRO A 202 -31.37 2.50 20.96
C PRO A 202 -31.06 3.45 22.11
N ASP A 203 -29.87 3.36 22.68
CA ASP A 203 -29.46 4.13 23.83
C ASP A 203 -28.18 4.93 23.53
N THR A 204 -28.35 6.23 23.26
CA THR A 204 -27.25 7.16 23.07
C THR A 204 -27.51 8.45 23.87
N PRO A 205 -26.49 9.25 24.20
CA PRO A 205 -26.67 10.54 24.87
C PRO A 205 -27.57 11.54 24.12
N ARG A 206 -27.91 11.26 22.86
CA ARG A 206 -28.77 12.10 22.00
C ARG A 206 -30.11 11.45 21.68
N GLY A 207 -30.52 10.43 22.43
CA GLY A 207 -31.66 9.59 22.16
C GLY A 207 -31.38 8.51 21.10
N PRO A 208 -32.41 7.77 20.68
CA PRO A 208 -32.25 6.71 19.69
C PRO A 208 -31.66 7.24 18.37
N MET A 209 -30.73 6.48 17.81
CA MET A 209 -30.05 6.80 16.56
C MET A 209 -30.12 5.61 15.61
N LEU A 210 -30.33 5.88 14.33
CA LEU A 210 -30.20 4.89 13.28
C LEU A 210 -29.09 5.32 12.33
N VAL A 211 -28.28 4.37 11.89
CA VAL A 211 -27.24 4.59 10.89
C VAL A 211 -27.45 3.60 9.75
N MET A 212 -27.74 4.12 8.56
CA MET A 212 -27.77 3.33 7.34
C MET A 212 -26.40 3.39 6.66
N HIS A 213 -25.85 2.25 6.29
CA HIS A 213 -24.67 2.15 5.45
C HIS A 213 -25.08 1.87 4.01
N LEU A 214 -24.53 2.62 3.05
CA LEU A 214 -24.52 2.24 1.65
C LEU A 214 -23.25 1.41 1.40
N ILE A 215 -23.40 0.27 0.74
CA ILE A 215 -22.29 -0.59 0.33
C ILE A 215 -22.05 -0.36 -1.17
N VAL A 216 -20.95 0.27 -1.51
CA VAL A 216 -20.69 0.76 -2.87
C VAL A 216 -19.43 0.13 -3.43
N ASP A 217 -19.57 -0.53 -4.58
CA ASP A 217 -18.46 -1.01 -5.39
C ASP A 217 -17.88 0.18 -6.18
N VAL A 218 -16.70 0.61 -5.79
CA VAL A 218 -16.04 1.82 -6.33
C VAL A 218 -14.99 1.53 -7.40
N ARG A 219 -14.84 0.26 -7.79
CA ARG A 219 -13.85 -0.18 -8.78
C ARG A 219 -12.44 0.32 -8.45
N ASP A 220 -11.76 0.92 -9.42
CA ASP A 220 -10.38 1.39 -9.30
C ASP A 220 -10.25 2.79 -8.66
N ALA A 221 -11.35 3.37 -8.19
CA ALA A 221 -11.31 4.58 -7.38
C ALA A 221 -11.05 4.27 -5.90
N MET A 222 -10.43 5.21 -5.16
CA MET A 222 -10.45 5.17 -3.69
C MET A 222 -11.90 5.24 -3.17
N GLY A 223 -12.74 6.02 -3.82
CA GLY A 223 -14.19 6.00 -3.67
C GLY A 223 -14.79 7.10 -2.80
N ALA A 224 -14.00 7.91 -2.10
CA ALA A 224 -14.50 8.90 -1.13
C ALA A 224 -15.57 9.84 -1.70
N ASN A 225 -15.28 10.48 -2.84
CA ASN A 225 -16.20 11.45 -3.45
C ASN A 225 -17.50 10.77 -3.92
N THR A 226 -17.38 9.61 -4.57
CA THR A 226 -18.52 8.86 -5.10
C THR A 226 -19.47 8.42 -3.98
N VAL A 227 -18.96 7.81 -2.91
CA VAL A 227 -19.81 7.32 -1.82
C VAL A 227 -20.44 8.47 -1.03
N ASN A 228 -19.72 9.59 -0.85
CA ASN A 228 -20.30 10.79 -0.22
C ASN A 228 -21.44 11.38 -1.07
N THR A 229 -21.23 11.52 -2.38
CA THR A 229 -22.27 12.00 -3.31
C THR A 229 -23.51 11.10 -3.29
N MET A 230 -23.32 9.78 -3.24
CA MET A 230 -24.45 8.84 -3.14
C MET A 230 -25.17 8.98 -1.80
N ALA A 231 -24.45 9.08 -0.68
CA ALA A 231 -25.03 9.26 0.65
C ALA A 231 -25.81 10.58 0.78
N GLU A 232 -25.29 11.66 0.22
CA GLU A 232 -25.99 12.96 0.16
C GLU A 232 -27.26 12.88 -0.67
N ALA A 233 -27.22 12.19 -1.80
CA ALA A 233 -28.37 12.07 -2.70
C ALA A 233 -29.53 11.29 -2.09
N VAL A 234 -29.27 10.24 -1.32
CA VAL A 234 -30.32 9.43 -0.70
C VAL A 234 -30.88 10.04 0.59
N ALA A 235 -30.24 11.04 1.18
CA ALA A 235 -30.62 11.62 2.48
C ALA A 235 -32.09 12.13 2.52
N PRO A 236 -32.58 12.89 1.53
CA PRO A 236 -33.99 13.33 1.55
C PRO A 236 -35.00 12.16 1.49
N LEU A 237 -34.66 11.12 0.75
CA LEU A 237 -35.49 9.90 0.67
C LEU A 237 -35.50 9.17 2.03
N VAL A 238 -34.31 9.05 2.68
CA VAL A 238 -34.20 8.43 4.01
C VAL A 238 -35.02 9.20 5.04
N GLU A 239 -35.01 10.54 5.04
CA GLU A 239 -35.86 11.37 5.90
C GLU A 239 -37.37 11.10 5.65
N SER A 240 -37.77 11.07 4.39
CA SER A 240 -39.16 10.80 3.99
C SER A 240 -39.66 9.40 4.43
N ILE A 241 -38.77 8.38 4.35
CA ILE A 241 -39.10 7.01 4.75
C ILE A 241 -39.19 6.87 6.27
N THR A 242 -38.26 7.48 7.00
CA THR A 242 -38.10 7.26 8.44
C THR A 242 -38.88 8.24 9.30
N GLY A 243 -39.29 9.39 8.76
CA GLY A 243 -39.81 10.53 9.53
C GLY A 243 -38.78 11.18 10.44
N GLY A 244 -37.52 10.73 10.41
CA GLY A 244 -36.41 11.29 11.16
C GLY A 244 -35.69 12.40 10.40
N ARG A 245 -34.59 12.88 10.96
CA ARG A 245 -33.73 13.92 10.37
C ARG A 245 -32.34 13.37 10.12
N VAL A 246 -31.86 13.44 8.88
CA VAL A 246 -30.48 13.08 8.52
C VAL A 246 -29.53 14.19 8.94
N ARG A 247 -28.47 13.82 9.66
CA ARG A 247 -27.44 14.76 10.12
C ARG A 247 -26.12 14.60 9.39
N LEU A 248 -25.54 13.40 9.38
CA LEU A 248 -24.29 13.11 8.71
C LEU A 248 -24.49 12.18 7.51
N ARG A 249 -23.75 12.42 6.45
CA ARG A 249 -23.65 11.65 5.21
C ARG A 249 -22.18 11.65 4.81
N ILE A 250 -21.46 10.58 5.19
CA ILE A 250 -20.00 10.54 5.04
C ILE A 250 -19.49 9.10 4.89
N LEU A 251 -18.42 8.91 4.15
CA LEU A 251 -17.72 7.62 4.08
C LEU A 251 -17.19 7.18 5.44
N SER A 252 -16.89 5.89 5.56
CA SER A 252 -16.06 5.36 6.65
C SER A 252 -14.68 4.95 6.10
N ASN A 253 -13.62 5.35 6.83
CA ASN A 253 -12.26 4.87 6.54
C ASN A 253 -12.02 3.45 7.09
N LEU A 254 -12.90 2.90 7.93
CA LEU A 254 -12.91 1.48 8.24
C LEU A 254 -13.52 0.73 7.06
N ALA A 255 -12.71 0.50 6.03
CA ALA A 255 -13.09 -0.19 4.80
C ALA A 255 -13.00 -1.72 4.97
N ASP A 256 -13.70 -2.26 5.96
CA ASP A 256 -13.66 -3.67 6.38
C ASP A 256 -14.17 -4.68 5.34
N LEU A 257 -14.82 -4.20 4.29
CA LEU A 257 -15.25 -5.00 3.14
C LEU A 257 -14.25 -4.95 1.96
N ARG A 258 -13.24 -4.08 2.04
CA ARG A 258 -12.21 -3.89 1.01
C ARG A 258 -10.85 -4.29 1.54
N LEU A 259 -10.68 -5.59 1.69
CA LEU A 259 -9.49 -6.18 2.30
C LEU A 259 -8.47 -6.61 1.24
N ALA A 260 -7.20 -6.39 1.53
CA ALA A 260 -6.08 -7.02 0.84
C ALA A 260 -5.38 -7.98 1.81
N ARG A 261 -4.87 -9.10 1.26
CA ARG A 261 -4.24 -10.20 1.99
C ARG A 261 -2.90 -10.53 1.38
N ALA A 262 -1.93 -10.81 2.21
CA ALA A 262 -0.65 -11.37 1.80
C ALA A 262 -0.28 -12.56 2.68
N ARG A 263 0.39 -13.53 2.09
CA ARG A 263 0.98 -14.70 2.74
C ARG A 263 2.40 -14.89 2.27
N VAL A 264 3.28 -15.30 3.17
CA VAL A 264 4.65 -15.73 2.86
C VAL A 264 4.98 -17.00 3.62
N ARG A 265 5.74 -17.88 2.99
CA ARG A 265 6.27 -19.10 3.60
C ARG A 265 7.78 -19.14 3.46
N LEU A 266 8.51 -19.33 4.57
CA LEU A 266 9.97 -19.39 4.57
C LEU A 266 10.44 -20.67 5.26
N THR A 267 11.33 -21.41 4.60
CA THR A 267 11.98 -22.54 5.23
C THR A 267 13.04 -22.09 6.24
N ALA A 268 13.34 -22.91 7.23
CA ALA A 268 14.43 -22.62 8.16
C ALA A 268 15.75 -22.34 7.43
N GLN A 269 16.07 -23.14 6.41
CA GLN A 269 17.28 -22.95 5.60
C GLN A 269 17.36 -21.55 4.94
N ALA A 270 16.24 -20.99 4.50
CA ALA A 270 16.20 -19.64 3.91
C ALA A 270 16.51 -18.53 4.94
N LEU A 271 16.31 -18.82 6.21
CA LEU A 271 16.56 -17.90 7.32
C LEU A 271 17.92 -18.10 7.99
N ASP A 272 18.68 -19.16 7.65
CA ASP A 272 20.01 -19.41 8.19
C ASP A 272 20.93 -18.22 8.05
N THR A 273 21.72 -17.96 9.08
CA THR A 273 22.82 -16.99 9.08
C THR A 273 24.12 -17.66 9.52
N GLN A 274 25.23 -16.94 9.44
CA GLN A 274 26.50 -17.44 9.95
C GLN A 274 26.51 -17.63 11.48
N GLU A 275 25.66 -16.88 12.20
CA GLU A 275 25.66 -16.83 13.66
C GLU A 275 24.54 -17.67 14.29
N ARG A 276 23.44 -17.92 13.55
CA ARG A 276 22.21 -18.57 14.07
C ARG A 276 21.58 -19.47 13.03
N SER A 277 21.03 -20.57 13.49
CA SER A 277 20.21 -21.45 12.65
C SER A 277 18.84 -20.79 12.34
N GLY A 278 18.30 -21.09 11.18
CA GLY A 278 16.97 -20.57 10.80
C GLY A 278 15.87 -21.09 11.72
N ALA A 279 16.03 -22.28 12.31
CA ALA A 279 15.09 -22.79 13.30
C ALA A 279 15.04 -21.90 14.57
N GLU A 280 16.20 -21.47 15.08
CA GLU A 280 16.27 -20.52 16.21
C GLU A 280 15.67 -19.16 15.85
N ILE A 281 15.89 -18.70 14.61
CA ILE A 281 15.31 -17.43 14.14
C ILE A 281 13.78 -17.53 14.06
N ILE A 282 13.24 -18.67 13.61
CA ILE A 282 11.79 -18.91 13.58
C ILE A 282 11.19 -18.82 14.98
N GLU A 283 11.78 -19.51 15.98
CA GLU A 283 11.29 -19.42 17.36
C GLU A 283 11.31 -17.97 17.87
N GLY A 284 12.41 -17.24 17.65
CA GLY A 284 12.49 -15.85 18.07
C GLY A 284 11.48 -14.92 17.37
N VAL A 285 11.18 -15.17 16.10
CA VAL A 285 10.11 -14.46 15.37
C VAL A 285 8.74 -14.74 15.99
N LEU A 286 8.46 -15.99 16.33
CA LEU A 286 7.21 -16.40 16.95
C LEU A 286 7.05 -15.83 18.36
N ASP A 287 8.12 -15.79 19.15
CA ASP A 287 8.13 -15.14 20.47
C ASP A 287 7.83 -13.64 20.36
N ALA A 288 8.51 -12.96 19.45
CA ALA A 288 8.30 -11.53 19.22
C ALA A 288 6.89 -11.21 18.69
N TYR A 289 6.34 -12.07 17.83
CA TYR A 289 4.95 -11.98 17.37
C TYR A 289 3.96 -12.22 18.50
N THR A 290 4.14 -13.30 19.29
CA THR A 290 3.27 -13.65 20.41
C THR A 290 3.15 -12.48 21.38
N PHE A 291 4.25 -11.79 21.68
CA PHE A 291 4.23 -10.59 22.51
C PHE A 291 3.36 -9.48 21.88
N ALA A 292 3.47 -9.24 20.57
CA ALA A 292 2.63 -8.25 19.88
C ALA A 292 1.14 -8.67 19.83
N ALA A 293 0.85 -9.95 19.80
CA ALA A 293 -0.53 -10.44 19.78
C ALA A 293 -1.25 -10.28 21.12
N ILE A 294 -0.53 -10.27 22.24
CA ILE A 294 -1.12 -10.22 23.59
C ILE A 294 -1.01 -8.87 24.29
N ASP A 295 -0.05 -8.02 23.90
CA ASP A 295 0.24 -6.75 24.54
C ASP A 295 -0.04 -5.56 23.60
N PRO A 296 -0.96 -4.63 23.93
CA PRO A 296 -1.32 -3.52 23.07
C PRO A 296 -0.19 -2.50 22.86
N TYR A 297 0.71 -2.33 23.83
CA TYR A 297 1.87 -1.43 23.67
C TYR A 297 2.84 -1.99 22.65
N ARG A 298 3.10 -3.31 22.71
CA ARG A 298 3.92 -3.96 21.71
C ARG A 298 3.22 -4.01 20.36
N ALA A 299 1.91 -4.28 20.31
CA ALA A 299 1.10 -4.27 19.09
C ALA A 299 1.17 -2.92 18.36
N ALA A 300 1.11 -1.80 19.07
CA ALA A 300 1.23 -0.46 18.45
C ALA A 300 2.53 -0.28 17.69
N THR A 301 3.66 -0.66 18.28
CA THR A 301 4.97 -0.60 17.61
C THR A 301 5.12 -1.64 16.50
N HIS A 302 4.53 -2.81 16.68
CA HIS A 302 4.52 -3.87 15.68
C HIS A 302 3.73 -3.45 14.43
N ASN A 303 2.54 -2.90 14.59
CA ASN A 303 1.70 -2.43 13.49
C ASN A 303 2.32 -1.19 12.81
N LYS A 304 2.93 -0.26 13.58
CA LYS A 304 3.73 0.83 12.98
C LYS A 304 4.84 0.28 12.09
N GLY A 305 5.47 -0.83 12.49
CA GLY A 305 6.47 -1.52 11.69
C GLY A 305 5.92 -2.08 10.37
N ILE A 306 4.65 -2.54 10.34
CA ILE A 306 3.96 -2.93 9.10
C ILE A 306 3.73 -1.70 8.22
N MET A 307 3.25 -0.61 8.81
CA MET A 307 2.96 0.63 8.09
C MET A 307 4.23 1.29 7.52
N ASN A 308 5.40 1.11 8.15
CA ASN A 308 6.69 1.49 7.55
C ASN A 308 6.92 0.89 6.15
N GLY A 309 6.32 -0.24 5.85
CA GLY A 309 6.35 -0.83 4.51
C GLY A 309 5.23 -0.31 3.60
N ILE A 310 4.02 -0.18 4.14
CA ILE A 310 2.82 0.17 3.38
C ILE A 310 2.81 1.66 3.01
N ASP A 311 2.97 2.56 3.98
CA ASP A 311 2.86 4.00 3.76
C ASP A 311 3.80 4.54 2.68
N PRO A 312 5.07 4.11 2.59
CA PRO A 312 5.93 4.54 1.50
C PRO A 312 5.40 4.23 0.10
N VAL A 313 4.70 3.10 -0.08
CA VAL A 313 4.06 2.73 -1.35
C VAL A 313 2.83 3.61 -1.60
N ILE A 314 2.02 3.82 -0.57
CA ILE A 314 0.80 4.64 -0.63
C ILE A 314 1.15 6.10 -0.96
N VAL A 315 2.17 6.66 -0.30
CA VAL A 315 2.68 8.02 -0.56
C VAL A 315 3.26 8.12 -1.97
N ALA A 316 4.11 7.15 -2.37
CA ALA A 316 4.72 7.14 -3.71
C ALA A 316 3.69 7.11 -4.84
N THR A 317 2.54 6.48 -4.62
CA THR A 317 1.44 6.38 -5.60
C THR A 317 0.38 7.48 -5.47
N GLY A 318 0.58 8.45 -4.57
CA GLY A 318 -0.32 9.59 -4.38
C GLY A 318 -1.68 9.20 -3.77
N ASN A 319 -1.75 8.07 -3.07
CA ASN A 319 -2.93 7.63 -2.35
C ASN A 319 -3.03 8.25 -0.95
N ASP A 320 -4.19 8.15 -0.30
CA ASP A 320 -4.44 8.71 1.03
C ASP A 320 -3.94 7.77 2.14
N TRP A 321 -2.67 7.96 2.55
CA TRP A 321 -2.04 7.20 3.62
C TRP A 321 -2.76 7.35 4.97
N ARG A 322 -3.38 8.52 5.24
CA ARG A 322 -4.12 8.74 6.51
C ARG A 322 -5.39 7.88 6.58
N ALA A 323 -6.07 7.69 5.44
CA ALA A 323 -7.22 6.78 5.36
C ALA A 323 -6.80 5.33 5.58
N ILE A 324 -5.65 4.91 5.02
CA ILE A 324 -5.09 3.57 5.21
C ILE A 324 -4.71 3.34 6.67
N GLU A 325 -3.97 4.26 7.29
CA GLU A 325 -3.60 4.20 8.71
C GLU A 325 -4.83 4.10 9.62
N ALA A 326 -5.82 5.01 9.43
CA ALA A 326 -7.04 4.99 10.23
C ALA A 326 -7.80 3.66 10.11
N GLY A 327 -7.93 3.14 8.89
CA GLY A 327 -8.56 1.85 8.62
C GLY A 327 -7.80 0.68 9.25
N ALA A 328 -6.47 0.66 9.12
CA ALA A 328 -5.60 -0.37 9.68
C ALA A 328 -5.71 -0.47 11.19
N HIS A 329 -5.56 0.66 11.91
CA HIS A 329 -5.62 0.68 13.36
C HIS A 329 -7.04 0.39 13.90
N ALA A 330 -8.09 0.86 13.23
CA ALA A 330 -9.46 0.49 13.56
C ALA A 330 -9.70 -1.02 13.36
N TYR A 331 -9.19 -1.59 12.28
CA TYR A 331 -9.30 -3.03 11.99
C TYR A 331 -8.51 -3.90 12.97
N ALA A 332 -7.38 -3.41 13.48
CA ALA A 332 -6.63 -4.08 14.55
C ALA A 332 -7.41 -4.19 15.86
N CYS A 333 -8.51 -3.45 16.02
CA CYS A 333 -9.42 -3.50 17.17
C CYS A 333 -10.72 -4.28 16.90
N ARG A 334 -10.87 -4.97 15.75
CA ARG A 334 -12.14 -5.60 15.33
C ARG A 334 -12.71 -6.60 16.32
N ASP A 335 -11.85 -7.25 17.09
CA ASP A 335 -12.22 -8.23 18.10
C ASP A 335 -12.30 -7.64 19.53
N GLY A 336 -12.46 -6.31 19.65
CA GLY A 336 -12.63 -5.59 20.90
C GLY A 336 -11.32 -5.25 21.64
N ARG A 337 -10.17 -5.65 21.12
CA ARG A 337 -8.84 -5.32 21.66
C ARG A 337 -7.86 -5.00 20.54
N TYR A 338 -7.02 -3.99 20.73
CA TYR A 338 -5.94 -3.69 19.79
C TYR A 338 -4.88 -4.80 19.81
N THR A 339 -4.60 -5.36 18.66
CA THR A 339 -3.68 -6.50 18.48
C THR A 339 -2.87 -6.37 17.18
N SER A 340 -2.00 -7.34 16.93
CA SER A 340 -1.23 -7.46 15.68
C SER A 340 -2.16 -7.60 14.46
N LEU A 341 -1.83 -6.90 13.38
CA LEU A 341 -2.45 -7.08 12.05
C LEU A 341 -1.91 -8.32 11.32
N THR A 342 -0.70 -8.76 11.66
CA THR A 342 -0.12 -9.99 11.09
C THR A 342 -0.38 -11.19 12.00
N HIS A 343 -0.34 -12.38 11.39
CA HIS A 343 -0.30 -13.66 12.09
C HIS A 343 0.91 -14.45 11.63
N TRP A 344 1.68 -15.00 12.58
CA TRP A 344 2.86 -15.82 12.33
C TRP A 344 2.75 -17.17 13.04
N GLU A 345 3.06 -18.24 12.31
CA GLU A 345 2.97 -19.60 12.81
C GLU A 345 4.01 -20.51 12.13
N LYS A 346 4.19 -21.74 12.66
CA LYS A 346 4.89 -22.82 11.95
C LYS A 346 3.89 -23.73 11.26
N ASP A 347 4.17 -24.09 10.01
CA ASP A 347 3.44 -25.15 9.34
C ASP A 347 3.90 -26.55 9.78
N GLY A 348 3.20 -27.60 9.32
CA GLY A 348 3.51 -28.99 9.65
C GLY A 348 4.90 -29.46 9.22
N SER A 349 5.62 -28.72 8.40
CA SER A 349 7.02 -28.98 8.00
C SER A 349 8.04 -28.21 8.84
N GLY A 350 7.60 -27.34 9.75
CA GLY A 350 8.44 -26.47 10.56
C GLY A 350 8.85 -25.16 9.86
N ALA A 351 8.30 -24.86 8.68
CA ALA A 351 8.54 -23.58 8.00
C ALA A 351 7.74 -22.46 8.67
N LEU A 352 8.30 -21.25 8.66
CA LEU A 352 7.63 -20.05 9.12
C LEU A 352 6.60 -19.59 8.08
N VAL A 353 5.37 -19.40 8.51
CA VAL A 353 4.28 -18.84 7.70
C VAL A 353 3.81 -17.53 8.31
N GLY A 354 3.77 -16.49 7.50
CA GLY A 354 3.22 -15.20 7.88
C GLY A 354 2.03 -14.81 7.01
N THR A 355 1.02 -14.21 7.61
CA THR A 355 -0.13 -13.65 6.92
C THR A 355 -0.42 -12.23 7.41
N LEU A 356 -0.94 -11.40 6.51
CA LEU A 356 -1.45 -10.05 6.80
C LEU A 356 -2.77 -9.88 6.07
N GLU A 357 -3.79 -9.43 6.79
CA GLU A 357 -5.07 -9.01 6.23
C GLU A 357 -5.45 -7.66 6.82
N MET A 358 -5.78 -6.68 5.97
CA MET A 358 -6.22 -5.37 6.42
C MET A 358 -7.01 -4.60 5.34
N PRO A 359 -7.79 -3.57 5.74
CA PRO A 359 -8.42 -2.65 4.81
C PRO A 359 -7.40 -1.94 3.93
N MET A 360 -7.66 -1.91 2.61
CA MET A 360 -6.76 -1.28 1.64
C MET A 360 -7.55 -0.47 0.59
N PRO A 361 -8.19 0.65 1.00
CA PRO A 361 -8.98 1.50 0.10
C PRO A 361 -8.08 2.42 -0.73
N VAL A 362 -7.26 1.86 -1.61
CA VAL A 362 -6.43 2.58 -2.57
C VAL A 362 -7.15 2.80 -3.89
N GLY A 363 -6.64 3.69 -4.74
CA GLY A 363 -7.16 3.91 -6.09
C GLY A 363 -6.04 4.16 -7.11
N LEU A 364 -6.35 3.87 -8.37
CA LEU A 364 -5.49 4.20 -9.53
C LEU A 364 -5.98 5.45 -10.26
N VAL A 365 -7.20 5.89 -9.98
CA VAL A 365 -7.87 6.99 -10.70
C VAL A 365 -8.23 8.13 -9.75
N GLY A 366 -8.10 9.37 -10.23
CA GLY A 366 -8.47 10.57 -9.48
C GLY A 366 -7.39 11.08 -8.53
N GLY A 367 -7.65 12.21 -7.87
CA GLY A 367 -6.80 12.81 -6.83
C GLY A 367 -5.34 13.03 -7.23
N ALA A 368 -4.45 12.96 -6.24
CA ALA A 368 -3.01 13.15 -6.41
C ALA A 368 -2.38 12.06 -7.30
N THR A 369 -2.94 10.87 -7.35
CA THR A 369 -2.52 9.78 -8.25
C THR A 369 -2.48 10.23 -9.71
N LYS A 370 -3.46 11.06 -10.14
CA LYS A 370 -3.54 11.58 -11.49
C LYS A 370 -2.72 12.86 -11.70
N THR A 371 -2.64 13.72 -10.68
CA THR A 371 -2.06 15.07 -10.81
C THR A 371 -0.57 15.12 -10.51
N HIS A 372 -0.06 14.27 -9.62
CA HIS A 372 1.36 14.25 -9.24
C HIS A 372 2.19 13.43 -10.25
N PRO A 373 3.20 14.02 -10.93
CA PRO A 373 3.92 13.33 -11.99
C PRO A 373 4.67 12.07 -11.51
N LEU A 374 5.29 12.12 -10.33
CA LEU A 374 6.00 10.97 -9.75
C LEU A 374 5.05 9.87 -9.30
N ALA A 375 3.81 10.18 -8.90
CA ALA A 375 2.82 9.16 -8.53
C ALA A 375 2.42 8.31 -9.75
N ARG A 376 2.21 8.94 -10.91
CA ARG A 376 1.97 8.21 -12.17
C ARG A 376 3.15 7.33 -12.56
N LEU A 377 4.36 7.84 -12.38
CA LEU A 377 5.58 7.07 -12.66
C LEU A 377 5.75 5.90 -11.69
N ALA A 378 5.41 6.10 -10.41
CA ALA A 378 5.41 5.02 -9.42
C ALA A 378 4.43 3.90 -9.79
N LEU A 379 3.21 4.23 -10.26
CA LEU A 379 2.26 3.23 -10.76
C LEU A 379 2.79 2.49 -12.00
N LYS A 380 3.47 3.19 -12.90
CA LYS A 380 4.13 2.55 -14.05
C LYS A 380 5.23 1.58 -13.61
N LEU A 381 6.05 1.95 -12.62
CA LEU A 381 7.10 1.07 -12.07
C LEU A 381 6.54 -0.17 -11.39
N LEU A 382 5.39 -0.03 -10.69
CA LEU A 382 4.68 -1.14 -10.08
C LEU A 382 4.05 -2.08 -11.10
N ASP A 383 3.74 -1.55 -12.29
CA ASP A 383 3.07 -2.28 -13.36
C ASP A 383 1.76 -2.95 -12.89
N VAL A 384 0.95 -2.18 -12.15
CA VAL A 384 -0.35 -2.64 -11.64
C VAL A 384 -1.49 -2.17 -12.53
N SER A 385 -2.45 -3.04 -12.76
CA SER A 385 -3.60 -2.82 -13.65
C SER A 385 -4.89 -2.46 -12.92
N SER A 386 -4.96 -2.70 -11.61
CA SER A 386 -6.15 -2.42 -10.79
C SER A 386 -5.78 -1.92 -9.40
N ALA A 387 -6.72 -1.23 -8.75
CA ALA A 387 -6.56 -0.80 -7.36
C ALA A 387 -6.41 -2.00 -6.40
N GLN A 388 -7.05 -3.12 -6.71
CA GLN A 388 -6.90 -4.37 -5.96
C GLN A 388 -5.45 -4.86 -6.00
N GLU A 389 -4.85 -4.90 -7.19
CA GLU A 389 -3.46 -5.31 -7.38
C GLU A 389 -2.46 -4.36 -6.66
N LEU A 390 -2.71 -3.03 -6.69
CA LEU A 390 -1.93 -2.08 -5.90
C LEU A 390 -2.04 -2.37 -4.39
N GLY A 391 -3.24 -2.67 -3.90
CA GLY A 391 -3.46 -3.05 -2.51
C GLY A 391 -2.73 -4.34 -2.13
N GLU A 392 -2.72 -5.33 -3.01
CA GLU A 392 -2.02 -6.60 -2.84
C GLU A 392 -0.50 -6.41 -2.77
N VAL A 393 0.06 -5.55 -3.62
CA VAL A 393 1.48 -5.18 -3.52
C VAL A 393 1.77 -4.50 -2.19
N ALA A 394 0.95 -3.53 -1.78
CA ALA A 394 1.17 -2.78 -0.53
C ALA A 394 1.18 -3.70 0.70
N VAL A 395 0.24 -4.66 0.82
CA VAL A 395 0.23 -5.60 1.94
C VAL A 395 1.37 -6.61 1.89
N ALA A 396 1.84 -7.02 0.70
CA ALA A 396 3.03 -7.86 0.57
C ALA A 396 4.28 -7.13 1.08
N VAL A 397 4.41 -5.83 0.78
CA VAL A 397 5.50 -4.99 1.32
C VAL A 397 5.38 -4.82 2.83
N GLY A 398 4.17 -4.60 3.36
CA GLY A 398 3.90 -4.54 4.80
C GLY A 398 4.30 -5.82 5.53
N LEU A 399 3.96 -6.98 4.97
CA LEU A 399 4.33 -8.29 5.53
C LEU A 399 5.85 -8.51 5.49
N ALA A 400 6.51 -8.14 4.38
CA ALA A 400 7.97 -8.18 4.28
C ALA A 400 8.65 -7.28 5.33
N GLN A 401 8.14 -6.04 5.48
CA GLN A 401 8.65 -5.09 6.46
C GLN A 401 8.51 -5.59 7.90
N ASN A 402 7.36 -6.17 8.22
CA ASN A 402 7.10 -6.77 9.53
C ASN A 402 8.05 -7.93 9.83
N LEU A 403 8.27 -8.84 8.87
CA LEU A 403 9.25 -9.91 8.98
C LEU A 403 10.66 -9.37 9.26
N GLY A 404 11.07 -8.32 8.56
CA GLY A 404 12.36 -7.67 8.78
C GLY A 404 12.53 -7.16 10.21
N ALA A 405 11.50 -6.52 10.76
CA ALA A 405 11.49 -6.05 12.13
C ALA A 405 11.52 -7.19 13.15
N LEU A 406 10.67 -8.22 12.98
CA LEU A 406 10.63 -9.39 13.87
C LEU A 406 11.95 -10.14 13.87
N ARG A 407 12.53 -10.36 12.67
CA ARG A 407 13.82 -11.01 12.54
C ARG A 407 14.94 -10.21 13.25
N ALA A 408 14.99 -8.91 13.07
CA ALA A 408 15.97 -8.07 13.73
C ALA A 408 15.82 -8.11 15.27
N LEU A 409 14.60 -8.09 15.78
CA LEU A 409 14.32 -8.25 17.22
C LEU A 409 14.76 -9.62 17.75
N ALA A 410 14.54 -10.67 16.97
CA ALA A 410 14.88 -12.05 17.33
C ALA A 410 16.39 -12.34 17.25
N THR A 411 17.17 -11.54 16.55
CA THR A 411 18.61 -11.81 16.30
C THR A 411 19.54 -10.77 16.93
N GLU A 412 19.82 -9.70 16.23
CA GLU A 412 20.87 -8.70 16.56
C GLU A 412 20.34 -7.49 17.34
N GLY A 413 19.01 -7.34 17.43
CA GLY A 413 18.34 -6.16 17.96
C GLY A 413 18.30 -5.00 16.95
N ILE A 414 17.26 -4.18 17.07
CA ILE A 414 16.96 -3.10 16.09
C ILE A 414 18.07 -2.05 16.03
N GLN A 415 18.71 -1.72 17.16
CA GLN A 415 19.68 -0.64 17.19
C GLN A 415 20.94 -0.93 16.35
N ARG A 416 21.38 -2.18 16.29
CA ARG A 416 22.62 -2.53 15.58
C ARG A 416 22.50 -2.35 14.05
N GLY A 417 21.35 -2.67 13.48
CA GLY A 417 21.05 -2.45 12.06
C GLY A 417 20.87 -0.97 11.70
N HIS A 418 20.24 -0.19 12.58
CA HIS A 418 20.02 1.24 12.39
C HIS A 418 21.29 2.08 12.57
N MET A 419 22.22 1.66 13.43
CA MET A 419 23.42 2.45 13.76
C MET A 419 24.31 2.74 12.54
N ALA A 420 24.49 1.79 11.63
CA ALA A 420 25.34 1.99 10.45
C ALA A 420 24.75 3.01 9.45
N LEU A 421 23.41 3.07 9.32
CA LEU A 421 22.73 4.03 8.44
C LEU A 421 22.55 5.39 9.12
N HIS A 422 22.30 5.39 10.42
CA HIS A 422 22.25 6.60 11.23
C HIS A 422 23.63 7.30 11.24
N ALA A 423 24.72 6.54 11.28
CA ALA A 423 26.08 7.08 11.19
C ALA A 423 26.31 7.87 9.89
N ARG A 424 25.75 7.44 8.74
CA ARG A 424 25.86 8.21 7.49
C ARG A 424 25.12 9.55 7.58
N ASN A 425 23.93 9.56 8.14
CA ASN A 425 23.15 10.79 8.30
C ASN A 425 23.85 11.77 9.26
N ILE A 426 24.42 11.26 10.35
CA ILE A 426 25.23 12.07 11.27
C ILE A 426 26.46 12.63 10.58
N ALA A 427 27.17 11.83 9.78
CA ALA A 427 28.32 12.30 9.00
C ALA A 427 27.93 13.42 8.02
N LEU A 428 26.81 13.28 7.31
CA LEU A 428 26.27 14.33 6.44
C LEU A 428 25.92 15.61 7.21
N THR A 429 25.23 15.46 8.35
CA THR A 429 24.87 16.60 9.23
C THR A 429 26.11 17.31 9.79
N ALA A 430 27.20 16.57 10.03
CA ALA A 430 28.48 17.13 10.42
C ALA A 430 29.24 17.84 9.27
N GLY A 431 28.70 17.83 8.05
CA GLY A 431 29.30 18.49 6.89
C GLY A 431 30.30 17.63 6.09
N ALA A 432 30.25 16.29 6.24
CA ALA A 432 31.01 15.38 5.40
C ALA A 432 30.42 15.30 3.99
N THR A 433 31.28 15.19 2.97
CA THR A 433 30.89 15.11 1.56
C THR A 433 31.54 13.92 0.86
N GLY A 434 30.90 13.39 -0.17
CA GLY A 434 31.46 12.33 -1.01
C GLY A 434 31.95 11.11 -0.22
N ALA A 435 33.22 10.73 -0.41
CA ALA A 435 33.84 9.58 0.25
C ALA A 435 34.05 9.77 1.78
N GLU A 436 34.07 11.02 2.27
CA GLU A 436 34.19 11.32 3.71
C GLU A 436 33.01 10.71 4.50
N VAL A 437 31.82 10.74 3.94
CA VAL A 437 30.57 10.23 4.57
C VAL A 437 30.73 8.76 4.95
N ASP A 438 31.19 7.95 4.01
CA ASP A 438 31.35 6.51 4.22
C ASP A 438 32.52 6.17 5.14
N ALA A 439 33.62 6.95 5.08
CA ALA A 439 34.77 6.77 5.94
C ALA A 439 34.39 7.07 7.41
N ILE A 440 33.74 8.20 7.65
CA ILE A 440 33.30 8.63 8.99
C ILE A 440 32.26 7.70 9.55
N ALA A 441 31.24 7.33 8.74
CA ALA A 441 30.18 6.43 9.18
C ALA A 441 30.71 5.05 9.59
N ARG A 442 31.64 4.48 8.82
CA ARG A 442 32.31 3.21 9.17
C ARG A 442 33.11 3.32 10.48
N ARG A 443 33.83 4.39 10.66
CA ARG A 443 34.67 4.58 11.85
C ARG A 443 33.81 4.77 13.11
N MET A 444 32.75 5.59 13.05
CA MET A 444 31.79 5.74 14.14
C MET A 444 31.11 4.41 14.50
N ALA A 445 30.74 3.60 13.49
CA ALA A 445 30.14 2.29 13.74
C ALA A 445 31.11 1.30 14.38
N GLN A 446 32.38 1.29 13.99
CA GLN A 446 33.46 0.47 14.60
C GLN A 446 33.75 0.86 16.05
N GLU A 447 33.75 2.16 16.33
CA GLU A 447 33.96 2.72 17.67
C GLU A 447 32.71 2.61 18.57
N HIS A 448 31.58 2.18 18.02
CA HIS A 448 30.25 2.19 18.70
C HIS A 448 29.85 3.58 19.27
N ASP A 449 30.36 4.65 18.65
CA ASP A 449 30.14 6.04 19.06
C ASP A 449 29.55 6.86 17.90
N VAL A 450 28.23 6.68 17.67
CA VAL A 450 27.51 7.31 16.58
C VAL A 450 26.84 8.60 17.07
N ARG A 451 27.64 9.69 17.14
CA ARG A 451 27.23 11.02 17.60
C ARG A 451 27.81 12.12 16.74
N THR A 452 27.12 13.29 16.72
CA THR A 452 27.52 14.44 15.90
C THR A 452 28.88 15.02 16.27
N ASP A 453 29.18 15.08 17.57
CA ASP A 453 30.50 15.56 18.07
C ASP A 453 31.65 14.64 17.61
N ARG A 454 31.42 13.31 17.63
CA ARG A 454 32.40 12.36 17.12
C ARG A 454 32.59 12.45 15.61
N ALA A 455 31.50 12.65 14.87
CA ALA A 455 31.57 12.86 13.42
C ALA A 455 32.35 14.12 13.04
N LEU A 456 32.13 15.22 13.76
CA LEU A 456 32.92 16.45 13.57
C LEU A 456 34.40 16.26 13.85
N ALA A 457 34.74 15.54 14.93
CA ALA A 457 36.14 15.22 15.25
C ALA A 457 36.78 14.38 14.14
N LEU A 458 36.11 13.32 13.69
CA LEU A 458 36.60 12.45 12.61
C LEU A 458 36.74 13.19 11.27
N LEU A 459 35.83 14.12 10.98
CA LEU A 459 35.89 14.95 9.78
C LEU A 459 37.12 15.88 9.82
N ALA A 460 37.40 16.48 10.99
CA ALA A 460 38.59 17.31 11.19
C ALA A 460 39.89 16.49 11.04
N GLU A 461 39.94 15.29 11.65
CA GLU A 461 41.07 14.37 11.49
C GLU A 461 41.34 14.00 10.02
N LEU A 462 40.26 13.67 9.29
CA LEU A 462 40.34 13.22 7.88
C LEU A 462 40.83 14.34 6.96
N ARG A 463 40.41 15.59 7.23
CA ARG A 463 40.80 16.78 6.44
C ARG A 463 42.21 17.31 6.79
N GLN A 464 42.75 16.96 7.98
CA GLN A 464 44.14 17.27 8.33
C GLN A 464 45.12 16.28 7.72
N THR A 465 44.66 15.07 7.36
CA THR A 465 45.52 14.01 6.79
C THR A 465 45.43 13.92 5.26
N ALA A 466 44.55 14.69 4.62
CA ALA A 466 44.36 14.79 3.17
C ALA A 466 45.08 16.02 2.60
#